data_3d596349939be1b6b128829992009bb6
#
_entry.id   3d596349939be1b6b128829992009bb6
#
_cell.length_a   1.000
_cell.length_b   1.000
_cell.length_c   1.000
_cell.angle_alpha   90.00
_cell.angle_beta   90.00
_cell.angle_gamma   90.00
#
_symmetry.space_group_name_H-M   'P 1'
#
loop_
_entity.id
_entity.type
_entity.pdbx_description
1 polymer ?
#
loop_
_entity_poly.entity_id
_entity_poly.type
_entity_poly.pdbx_seq_one_letter_code
_entity_poly.pdbx_strand_id
1 'polypeptide(L)'
;MKAIDLQQIIQKLWKHKMLFAKVLPVVFVLSCLYIICIPRTYSSDIKLAPELENPMAGGTLGDIASSLGFNLSDMQTNDAINPLLYPDLMEDNKFVSDLLDIKVESMDGEINCNYHDYLKKYQKRPWWGYVIGWFMDLLPKSEDPNAAKAGNGQEKNPYLLTMEESNIMDAVRNNVSLRVDKKTGIITIIAKAQDALICKTLADSVCTHLQAFITSYRTKKASIDMEFYKQLTEEAKVTYEKSRRLYASYSDANNDIVLESYRTTRNDLENDMQLKYNNYSAKLTQYQAAQAKVQERTPAFTMIKGAVVPLKPSGPKRMLFVVGMLILATILTSLYVYIRK
;
A
#
# COMPACT_ATOMS: atom_id res chain seq x y z
N MET A 1 -4.49 12.75 -54.91
CA MET A 1 -3.55 11.95 -54.08
C MET A 1 -2.81 11.04 -55.03
N LYS A 2 -1.45 11.20 -55.22
CA LYS A 2 -0.67 10.28 -56.04
C LYS A 2 -0.64 8.93 -55.33
N ALA A 3 -1.12 7.88 -56.02
CA ALA A 3 -1.01 6.51 -55.53
C ALA A 3 0.47 6.22 -55.22
N ILE A 4 0.76 5.79 -54.01
CA ILE A 4 2.11 5.45 -53.56
C ILE A 4 2.45 4.09 -54.24
N ASP A 5 3.29 4.14 -55.29
CA ASP A 5 3.67 2.98 -56.05
C ASP A 5 4.77 2.22 -55.27
N LEU A 6 4.37 1.17 -54.55
CA LEU A 6 5.23 0.37 -53.67
C LEU A 6 6.43 -0.23 -54.45
N GLN A 7 6.25 -0.56 -55.75
CA GLN A 7 7.33 -1.10 -56.59
C GLN A 7 8.44 -0.06 -56.83
N GLN A 8 8.07 1.21 -57.04
CA GLN A 8 9.06 2.30 -57.21
C GLN A 8 9.84 2.58 -55.93
N ILE A 9 9.21 2.45 -54.77
CA ILE A 9 9.89 2.59 -53.46
C ILE A 9 10.90 1.47 -53.28
N ILE A 10 10.53 0.22 -53.52
CA ILE A 10 11.42 -0.93 -53.38
C ILE A 10 12.61 -0.82 -54.31
N GLN A 11 12.42 -0.44 -55.58
CA GLN A 11 13.52 -0.25 -56.53
C GLN A 11 14.47 0.90 -56.10
N LYS A 12 13.97 2.00 -55.55
CA LYS A 12 14.80 3.07 -55.01
C LYS A 12 15.62 2.60 -53.80
N LEU A 13 15.00 1.85 -52.89
CA LEU A 13 15.70 1.29 -51.73
C LEU A 13 16.83 0.33 -52.13
N TRP A 14 16.59 -0.54 -53.15
CA TRP A 14 17.61 -1.43 -53.68
C TRP A 14 18.80 -0.70 -54.31
N LYS A 15 18.55 0.43 -54.96
CA LYS A 15 19.61 1.25 -55.56
C LYS A 15 20.53 1.88 -54.49
N HIS A 16 20.02 2.12 -53.30
CA HIS A 16 20.75 2.69 -52.17
C HIS A 16 21.17 1.66 -51.10
N LYS A 17 21.24 0.36 -51.42
CA LYS A 17 21.62 -0.71 -50.48
C LYS A 17 22.95 -0.48 -49.76
N MET A 18 23.91 0.22 -50.36
CA MET A 18 25.18 0.61 -49.72
C MET A 18 25.00 1.54 -48.55
N LEU A 19 23.95 2.36 -48.53
CA LEU A 19 23.65 3.27 -47.44
C LEU A 19 23.13 2.47 -46.24
N PHE A 20 22.24 1.51 -46.46
CA PHE A 20 21.78 0.57 -45.42
C PHE A 20 22.94 -0.27 -44.88
N ALA A 21 23.82 -0.77 -45.74
CA ALA A 21 24.99 -1.55 -45.36
C ALA A 21 26.01 -0.79 -44.49
N LYS A 22 26.02 0.56 -44.56
CA LYS A 22 26.84 1.42 -43.69
C LYS A 22 26.11 1.81 -42.41
N VAL A 23 24.85 2.18 -42.49
CA VAL A 23 24.08 2.73 -41.33
C VAL A 23 23.69 1.63 -40.34
N LEU A 24 23.19 0.48 -40.80
CA LEU A 24 22.72 -0.59 -39.92
C LEU A 24 23.81 -1.15 -38.99
N PRO A 25 25.04 -1.47 -39.45
CA PRO A 25 26.09 -1.93 -38.55
C PRO A 25 26.49 -0.86 -37.50
N VAL A 26 26.52 0.42 -37.87
CA VAL A 26 26.84 1.51 -36.96
C VAL A 26 25.77 1.62 -35.86
N VAL A 27 24.50 1.63 -36.26
CA VAL A 27 23.39 1.65 -35.32
C VAL A 27 23.37 0.42 -34.42
N PHE A 28 23.69 -0.77 -34.97
CA PHE A 28 23.81 -2.00 -34.21
C PHE A 28 24.89 -1.90 -33.13
N VAL A 29 26.11 -1.45 -33.46
CA VAL A 29 27.20 -1.29 -32.52
C VAL A 29 26.85 -0.27 -31.46
N LEU A 30 26.32 0.88 -31.84
CA LEU A 30 25.91 1.95 -30.89
C LEU A 30 24.79 1.48 -29.96
N SER A 31 23.79 0.79 -30.47
CA SER A 31 22.69 0.25 -29.64
C SER A 31 23.15 -0.84 -28.69
N CYS A 32 24.10 -1.69 -29.10
CA CYS A 32 24.72 -2.69 -28.23
C CYS A 32 25.55 -2.04 -27.11
N LEU A 33 26.38 -1.06 -27.43
CA LEU A 33 27.14 -0.31 -26.43
C LEU A 33 26.23 0.40 -25.45
N TYR A 34 25.17 1.03 -25.94
CA TYR A 34 24.22 1.72 -25.08
C TYR A 34 23.53 0.78 -24.10
N ILE A 35 22.96 -0.33 -24.57
CA ILE A 35 22.15 -1.23 -23.73
C ILE A 35 23.01 -2.06 -22.73
N ILE A 36 24.28 -2.32 -23.04
CA ILE A 36 25.21 -3.01 -22.14
C ILE A 36 25.53 -2.13 -20.92
N CYS A 37 25.61 -0.81 -21.10
CA CYS A 37 25.88 0.13 -20.03
C CYS A 37 24.74 0.28 -19.01
N ILE A 38 23.52 -0.17 -19.35
CA ILE A 38 22.41 -0.16 -18.39
C ILE A 38 22.52 -1.38 -17.46
N PRO A 39 22.53 -1.17 -16.13
CA PRO A 39 22.61 -2.25 -15.16
C PRO A 39 21.42 -3.18 -15.27
N ARG A 40 21.62 -4.46 -14.98
CA ARG A 40 20.53 -5.45 -14.93
C ARG A 40 19.66 -5.19 -13.73
N THR A 41 18.37 -5.42 -13.87
CA THR A 41 17.39 -5.36 -12.79
C THR A 41 16.67 -6.70 -12.68
N TYR A 42 16.44 -7.11 -11.44
CA TYR A 42 15.68 -8.30 -11.09
C TYR A 42 14.32 -7.87 -10.54
N SER A 43 13.33 -8.76 -10.61
CA SER A 43 12.00 -8.50 -10.07
C SER A 43 11.49 -9.73 -9.35
N SER A 44 11.03 -9.54 -8.12
CA SER A 44 10.34 -10.57 -7.33
C SER A 44 8.92 -10.09 -7.04
N ASP A 45 7.96 -11.01 -7.08
CA ASP A 45 6.56 -10.71 -6.81
C ASP A 45 6.00 -11.60 -5.71
N ILE A 46 5.18 -11.00 -4.85
CA ILE A 46 4.40 -11.67 -3.81
C ILE A 46 2.91 -11.49 -4.14
N LYS A 47 2.11 -12.52 -3.91
CA LYS A 47 0.66 -12.43 -4.05
C LYS A 47 -0.02 -12.77 -2.74
N LEU A 48 -0.92 -11.90 -2.31
CA LEU A 48 -1.66 -12.00 -1.06
C LEU A 48 -3.16 -11.99 -1.36
N ALA A 49 -3.92 -12.86 -0.70
CA ALA A 49 -5.37 -12.79 -0.66
C ALA A 49 -5.79 -11.98 0.57
N PRO A 50 -6.62 -10.94 0.43
CA PRO A 50 -7.20 -10.29 1.59
C PRO A 50 -8.13 -11.27 2.30
N GLU A 51 -8.02 -11.36 3.62
CA GLU A 51 -9.04 -11.99 4.43
C GLU A 51 -10.19 -11.01 4.57
N LEU A 52 -11.20 -11.22 3.73
CA LEU A 52 -12.47 -10.54 3.88
C LEU A 52 -13.17 -11.18 5.07
N GLU A 53 -13.37 -10.47 6.15
CA GLU A 53 -14.29 -10.90 7.20
C GLU A 53 -15.65 -11.10 6.55
N ASN A 54 -16.01 -12.37 6.33
CA ASN A 54 -17.37 -12.70 5.90
C ASN A 54 -18.28 -12.44 7.11
N PRO A 55 -19.19 -11.48 7.05
CA PRO A 55 -20.15 -11.24 8.14
C PRO A 55 -21.08 -12.43 8.38
N MET A 56 -21.12 -13.39 7.47
CA MET A 56 -21.90 -14.63 7.60
C MET A 56 -21.20 -15.77 8.34
N ALA A 57 -19.91 -15.66 8.67
CA ALA A 57 -19.20 -16.67 9.48
C ALA A 57 -19.38 -16.46 10.98
N GLY A 58 -20.14 -15.45 11.40
CA GLY A 58 -20.57 -15.24 12.79
C GLY A 58 -21.64 -16.26 13.18
N GLY A 59 -21.22 -17.44 13.62
CA GLY A 59 -22.12 -18.34 14.33
C GLY A 59 -22.79 -17.64 15.52
N THR A 60 -23.87 -18.18 16.03
CA THR A 60 -24.67 -17.88 17.25
C THR A 60 -24.81 -16.40 17.68
N LEU A 61 -23.76 -15.56 17.59
CA LEU A 61 -23.82 -14.11 17.90
C LEU A 61 -24.58 -13.31 16.86
N GLY A 62 -24.47 -13.66 15.56
CA GLY A 62 -25.25 -13.05 14.50
C GLY A 62 -26.73 -13.35 14.61
N ASP A 63 -27.06 -14.61 14.96
CA ASP A 63 -28.45 -15.06 15.14
C ASP A 63 -29.08 -14.47 16.41
N ILE A 64 -28.32 -14.30 17.49
CA ILE A 64 -28.81 -13.67 18.73
C ILE A 64 -29.05 -12.17 18.49
N ALA A 65 -28.17 -11.46 17.80
CA ALA A 65 -28.35 -10.04 17.53
C ALA A 65 -29.51 -9.77 16.55
N SER A 66 -29.70 -10.60 15.53
CA SER A 66 -30.85 -10.50 14.64
C SER A 66 -32.18 -10.81 15.34
N SER A 67 -32.18 -11.76 16.29
CA SER A 67 -33.37 -12.05 17.11
C SER A 67 -33.74 -10.95 18.10
N LEU A 68 -32.77 -10.09 18.46
CA LEU A 68 -32.96 -8.90 19.28
C LEU A 68 -33.29 -7.65 18.46
N GLY A 69 -33.51 -7.79 17.15
CA GLY A 69 -33.88 -6.68 16.26
C GLY A 69 -32.70 -5.76 15.87
N PHE A 70 -31.48 -6.16 16.19
CA PHE A 70 -30.29 -5.43 15.76
C PHE A 70 -29.87 -5.88 14.36
N ASN A 71 -29.93 -4.99 13.39
CA ASN A 71 -29.45 -5.22 12.04
C ASN A 71 -27.93 -5.12 12.05
N LEU A 72 -27.22 -6.26 12.19
CA LEU A 72 -25.76 -6.31 12.16
C LEU A 72 -25.17 -5.83 10.83
N SER A 73 -25.97 -5.78 9.77
CA SER A 73 -25.55 -5.22 8.48
C SER A 73 -25.22 -3.71 8.56
N ASP A 74 -25.85 -2.97 9.47
CA ASP A 74 -25.54 -1.57 9.71
C ASP A 74 -24.29 -1.39 10.65
N MET A 75 -23.90 -2.45 11.36
CA MET A 75 -22.64 -2.53 12.12
C MET A 75 -21.46 -3.06 11.29
N GLN A 76 -21.68 -3.35 10.01
CA GLN A 76 -20.59 -3.49 9.04
C GLN A 76 -19.93 -2.12 8.84
N THR A 77 -19.34 -1.60 9.89
CA THR A 77 -18.35 -0.57 9.74
C THR A 77 -17.25 -1.18 8.88
N ASN A 78 -16.95 -0.54 7.76
CA ASN A 78 -15.74 -0.78 6.97
C ASN A 78 -14.52 -0.47 7.86
N ASP A 79 -14.30 -1.29 8.87
CA ASP A 79 -13.23 -1.10 9.86
C ASP A 79 -11.84 -1.36 9.29
N ALA A 80 -11.78 -2.08 8.18
CA ALA A 80 -10.56 -2.32 7.46
C ALA A 80 -10.39 -1.28 6.35
N ILE A 81 -9.21 -0.73 6.21
CA ILE A 81 -8.84 0.00 4.99
C ILE A 81 -9.16 -0.91 3.81
N ASN A 82 -9.96 -0.41 2.87
CA ASN A 82 -10.30 -1.16 1.66
C ASN A 82 -9.00 -1.59 0.96
N PRO A 83 -8.78 -2.87 0.66
CA PRO A 83 -7.58 -3.33 -0.03
C PRO A 83 -7.26 -2.54 -1.31
N LEU A 84 -8.26 -1.98 -1.98
CA LEU A 84 -8.06 -1.13 -3.17
C LEU A 84 -7.25 0.15 -2.89
N LEU A 85 -7.15 0.58 -1.64
CA LEU A 85 -6.37 1.75 -1.22
C LEU A 85 -4.92 1.40 -0.82
N TYR A 86 -4.54 0.12 -0.79
CA TYR A 86 -3.17 -0.26 -0.43
C TYR A 86 -2.09 0.30 -1.37
N PRO A 87 -2.31 0.43 -2.70
CA PRO A 87 -1.35 1.12 -3.56
C PRO A 87 -1.04 2.55 -3.11
N ASP A 88 -2.03 3.26 -2.57
CA ASP A 88 -1.90 4.66 -2.13
C ASP A 88 -0.99 4.78 -0.89
N LEU A 89 -0.76 3.69 -0.13
CA LEU A 89 0.22 3.68 0.97
C LEU A 89 1.65 3.96 0.48
N MET A 90 1.97 3.66 -0.78
CA MET A 90 3.26 4.02 -1.36
C MET A 90 3.42 5.53 -1.61
N GLU A 91 2.34 6.30 -1.55
CA GLU A 91 2.39 7.77 -1.60
C GLU A 91 2.69 8.37 -0.21
N ASP A 92 2.36 7.65 0.89
CA ASP A 92 2.66 8.12 2.24
C ASP A 92 4.17 8.06 2.53
N ASN A 93 4.72 9.22 2.85
CA ASN A 93 6.15 9.37 3.16
C ASN A 93 6.58 8.57 4.38
N LYS A 94 5.71 8.40 5.37
CA LYS A 94 6.03 7.64 6.57
C LYS A 94 6.19 6.15 6.24
N PHE A 95 5.25 5.59 5.50
CA PHE A 95 5.32 4.19 5.07
C PHE A 95 6.58 3.92 4.24
N VAL A 96 6.91 4.81 3.30
CA VAL A 96 8.12 4.71 2.46
C VAL A 96 9.39 4.88 3.29
N SER A 97 9.40 5.78 4.28
CA SER A 97 10.54 5.99 5.18
C SER A 97 10.87 4.73 5.98
N ASP A 98 9.84 4.05 6.49
CA ASP A 98 10.01 2.81 7.26
C ASP A 98 10.65 1.69 6.40
N LEU A 99 10.45 1.71 5.07
CA LEU A 99 11.11 0.77 4.15
C LEU A 99 12.61 1.05 3.94
N LEU A 100 13.09 2.25 4.23
CA LEU A 100 14.51 2.59 4.09
C LEU A 100 15.39 1.94 5.16
N ASP A 101 14.83 1.57 6.30
CA ASP A 101 15.54 0.94 7.41
C ASP A 101 15.69 -0.59 7.23
N ILE A 102 15.12 -1.16 6.17
CA ILE A 102 15.23 -2.58 5.84
C ILE A 102 16.69 -2.96 5.62
N LYS A 103 17.15 -3.99 6.31
CA LYS A 103 18.49 -4.57 6.09
C LYS A 103 18.45 -5.42 4.82
N VAL A 104 19.39 -5.13 3.92
CA VAL A 104 19.57 -5.83 2.64
C VAL A 104 20.97 -6.41 2.53
N GLU A 105 21.03 -7.61 1.96
CA GLU A 105 22.28 -8.32 1.71
C GLU A 105 22.34 -8.75 0.25
N SER A 106 23.49 -8.56 -0.42
CA SER A 106 23.71 -9.02 -1.78
C SER A 106 23.99 -10.52 -1.85
N MET A 107 23.73 -11.13 -2.99
CA MET A 107 23.97 -12.57 -3.21
C MET A 107 25.47 -12.93 -3.06
N ASP A 108 26.36 -12.00 -3.35
CA ASP A 108 27.82 -12.16 -3.23
C ASP A 108 28.33 -11.90 -1.80
N GLY A 109 27.47 -11.48 -0.87
CA GLY A 109 27.83 -11.16 0.52
C GLY A 109 28.67 -9.87 0.69
N GLU A 110 28.96 -9.14 -0.39
CA GLU A 110 29.78 -7.92 -0.35
C GLU A 110 29.01 -6.72 0.22
N ILE A 111 27.68 -6.71 0.10
CA ILE A 111 26.81 -5.62 0.55
C ILE A 111 25.94 -6.15 1.69
N ASN A 112 26.10 -5.55 2.87
CA ASN A 112 25.21 -5.76 4.02
C ASN A 112 25.00 -4.40 4.69
N CYS A 113 23.86 -3.77 4.38
CA CYS A 113 23.56 -2.41 4.85
C CYS A 113 22.05 -2.17 4.87
N ASN A 114 21.63 -1.00 5.34
CA ASN A 114 20.25 -0.58 5.23
C ASN A 114 19.90 -0.23 3.76
N TYR A 115 18.65 -0.39 3.38
CA TYR A 115 18.18 -0.11 2.02
C TYR A 115 18.44 1.34 1.59
N HIS A 116 18.38 2.28 2.55
CA HIS A 116 18.79 3.67 2.33
C HIS A 116 20.24 3.78 1.80
N ASP A 117 21.18 3.14 2.50
CA ASP A 117 22.61 3.17 2.11
C ASP A 117 22.86 2.42 0.80
N TYR A 118 22.10 1.35 0.54
CA TYR A 118 22.12 0.65 -0.73
C TYR A 118 21.76 1.57 -1.89
N LEU A 119 20.65 2.30 -1.80
CA LEU A 119 20.19 3.23 -2.84
C LEU A 119 21.19 4.39 -3.06
N LYS A 120 21.79 4.89 -1.98
CA LYS A 120 22.71 6.04 -2.02
C LYS A 120 24.09 5.66 -2.58
N LYS A 121 24.67 4.52 -2.15
CA LYS A 121 26.09 4.19 -2.37
C LYS A 121 26.31 3.07 -3.39
N TYR A 122 25.43 2.06 -3.43
CA TYR A 122 25.68 0.81 -4.16
C TYR A 122 24.86 0.66 -5.44
N GLN A 123 23.85 1.48 -5.64
CA GLN A 123 23.03 1.41 -6.84
C GLN A 123 23.81 1.90 -8.06
N LYS A 124 24.13 0.99 -8.98
CA LYS A 124 24.86 1.28 -10.21
C LYS A 124 23.99 2.16 -11.14
N ARG A 125 24.58 3.23 -11.63
CA ARG A 125 23.99 4.12 -12.63
C ARG A 125 24.67 3.93 -13.98
N PRO A 126 24.00 4.13 -15.11
CA PRO A 126 24.66 4.16 -16.40
C PRO A 126 25.67 5.31 -16.46
N TRP A 127 26.79 5.15 -17.20
CA TRP A 127 27.91 6.11 -17.22
C TRP A 127 27.46 7.53 -17.62
N TRP A 128 26.49 7.65 -18.51
CA TRP A 128 25.96 8.97 -18.86
C TRP A 128 25.22 9.67 -17.70
N GLY A 129 24.73 8.92 -16.75
CA GLY A 129 24.16 9.47 -15.52
C GLY A 129 25.18 10.26 -14.71
N TYR A 130 26.45 9.79 -14.71
CA TYR A 130 27.57 10.53 -14.09
C TYR A 130 27.91 11.80 -14.89
N VAL A 131 27.89 11.73 -16.23
CA VAL A 131 28.16 12.91 -17.09
C VAL A 131 27.05 13.94 -16.94
N ILE A 132 25.80 13.51 -16.95
CA ILE A 132 24.65 14.41 -16.75
C ILE A 132 24.70 15.01 -15.33
N GLY A 133 25.01 14.20 -14.31
CA GLY A 133 25.17 14.66 -12.94
C GLY A 133 26.26 15.73 -12.83
N TRP A 134 27.42 15.50 -13.42
CA TRP A 134 28.51 16.47 -13.47
C TRP A 134 28.08 17.78 -14.17
N PHE A 135 27.35 17.68 -15.27
CA PHE A 135 26.85 18.86 -15.99
C PHE A 135 25.78 19.60 -15.18
N MET A 136 24.91 18.88 -14.46
CA MET A 136 23.90 19.48 -13.55
C MET A 136 24.57 20.11 -12.31
N ASP A 137 25.68 19.57 -11.83
CA ASP A 137 26.45 20.17 -10.73
C ASP A 137 27.15 21.48 -11.10
N LEU A 138 27.32 21.73 -12.42
CA LEU A 138 27.86 22.99 -12.95
C LEU A 138 26.80 24.12 -12.99
N LEU A 139 25.51 23.76 -12.97
CA LEU A 139 24.41 24.72 -12.87
C LEU A 139 24.28 25.18 -11.41
N PRO A 140 23.96 26.47 -11.18
CA PRO A 140 23.74 26.97 -9.82
C PRO A 140 22.63 26.16 -9.18
N LYS A 141 22.97 25.42 -8.10
CA LYS A 141 22.00 24.66 -7.31
C LYS A 141 21.05 25.68 -6.67
N SER A 142 19.76 25.52 -6.88
CA SER A 142 18.77 26.21 -6.06
C SER A 142 18.99 25.76 -4.60
N GLU A 143 19.09 26.72 -3.69
CA GLU A 143 19.20 26.45 -2.26
C GLU A 143 18.02 25.55 -1.85
N ASP A 144 18.33 24.41 -1.22
CA ASP A 144 17.30 23.51 -0.70
C ASP A 144 16.64 24.21 0.51
N PRO A 145 15.37 24.65 0.41
CA PRO A 145 14.72 25.42 1.48
C PRO A 145 14.61 24.64 2.79
N ASN A 146 14.75 23.32 2.75
CA ASN A 146 14.63 22.44 3.90
C ASN A 146 16.00 22.03 4.49
N ALA A 147 17.11 22.25 3.78
CA ALA A 147 18.45 21.86 4.25
C ALA A 147 18.81 22.48 5.61
N ALA A 148 18.44 23.75 5.81
CA ALA A 148 18.71 24.46 7.07
C ALA A 148 17.91 23.92 8.26
N LYS A 149 16.73 23.31 8.03
CA LYS A 149 15.86 22.76 9.07
C LYS A 149 16.16 21.29 9.38
N ALA A 150 16.68 20.53 8.42
CA ALA A 150 17.04 19.13 8.59
C ALA A 150 18.35 18.93 9.40
N GLY A 151 19.20 19.97 9.51
CA GLY A 151 20.51 19.90 10.17
C GLY A 151 20.52 19.94 11.71
N ASN A 152 19.41 20.15 12.38
CA ASN A 152 19.39 20.43 13.82
C ASN A 152 19.08 19.23 14.73
N GLY A 153 19.47 18.00 14.35
CA GLY A 153 19.43 16.85 15.28
C GLY A 153 18.05 16.42 15.77
N GLN A 154 16.97 16.95 15.19
CA GLN A 154 15.62 16.49 15.43
C GLN A 154 15.36 15.17 14.71
N GLU A 155 14.54 14.29 15.32
CA GLU A 155 14.05 13.06 14.70
C GLU A 155 13.66 13.33 13.24
N LYS A 156 14.13 12.49 12.32
CA LYS A 156 13.82 12.60 10.88
C LYS A 156 12.31 12.73 10.69
N ASN A 157 11.86 13.92 10.37
CA ASN A 157 10.46 14.15 10.09
C ASN A 157 10.17 13.70 8.64
N PRO A 158 9.40 12.61 8.43
CA PRO A 158 9.15 12.07 7.09
C PRO A 158 8.39 13.04 6.17
N TYR A 159 7.87 14.14 6.70
CA TYR A 159 7.16 15.17 5.94
C TYR A 159 8.01 16.42 5.67
N LEU A 160 9.23 16.50 6.19
CA LEU A 160 10.17 17.60 5.98
C LEU A 160 11.44 17.06 5.31
N LEU A 161 11.35 16.77 4.02
CA LEU A 161 12.41 16.12 3.24
C LEU A 161 13.36 17.14 2.62
N THR A 162 14.64 16.78 2.60
CA THR A 162 15.63 17.40 1.72
C THR A 162 15.45 16.89 0.29
N MET A 163 16.01 17.62 -0.70
CA MET A 163 16.02 17.15 -2.09
C MET A 163 16.63 15.76 -2.26
N GLU A 164 17.69 15.46 -1.51
CA GLU A 164 18.33 14.14 -1.54
C GLU A 164 17.42 13.06 -1.01
N GLU A 165 16.78 13.28 0.14
CA GLU A 165 15.82 12.35 0.73
C GLU A 165 14.58 12.14 -0.16
N SER A 166 14.08 13.19 -0.78
CA SER A 166 12.98 13.09 -1.74
C SER A 166 13.36 12.19 -2.92
N ASN A 167 14.55 12.36 -3.50
CA ASN A 167 15.03 11.51 -4.59
C ASN A 167 15.19 10.04 -4.17
N ILE A 168 15.62 9.79 -2.93
CA ILE A 168 15.73 8.43 -2.39
C ILE A 168 14.34 7.81 -2.22
N MET A 169 13.36 8.56 -1.68
CA MET A 169 11.98 8.08 -1.57
C MET A 169 11.35 7.78 -2.93
N ASP A 170 11.59 8.62 -3.92
CA ASP A 170 11.13 8.37 -5.29
C ASP A 170 11.79 7.14 -5.91
N ALA A 171 13.06 6.88 -5.59
CA ALA A 171 13.72 5.63 -5.98
C ALA A 171 13.05 4.40 -5.33
N VAL A 172 12.63 4.47 -4.07
CA VAL A 172 11.85 3.41 -3.42
C VAL A 172 10.52 3.19 -4.14
N ARG A 173 9.75 4.27 -4.42
CA ARG A 173 8.47 4.20 -5.14
C ARG A 173 8.61 3.59 -6.54
N ASN A 174 9.72 3.86 -7.22
CA ASN A 174 10.01 3.26 -8.53
C ASN A 174 10.42 1.77 -8.44
N ASN A 175 11.03 1.38 -7.33
CA ASN A 175 11.52 0.02 -7.12
C ASN A 175 10.45 -0.90 -6.51
N VAL A 176 9.51 -0.36 -5.74
CA VAL A 176 8.44 -1.12 -5.09
C VAL A 176 7.10 -0.65 -5.62
N SER A 177 6.26 -1.59 -6.07
CA SER A 177 4.90 -1.28 -6.48
C SER A 177 3.90 -2.25 -5.86
N LEU A 178 2.84 -1.69 -5.31
CA LEU A 178 1.66 -2.42 -4.83
C LEU A 178 0.58 -2.33 -5.90
N ARG A 179 -0.06 -3.45 -6.21
CA ARG A 179 -1.18 -3.50 -7.16
C ARG A 179 -2.28 -4.38 -6.60
N VAL A 180 -3.50 -3.98 -6.80
CA VAL A 180 -4.68 -4.76 -6.39
C VAL A 180 -5.54 -5.04 -7.61
N ASP A 181 -5.85 -6.29 -7.83
CA ASP A 181 -6.80 -6.69 -8.87
C ASP A 181 -8.22 -6.36 -8.40
N LYS A 182 -8.90 -5.47 -9.13
CA LYS A 182 -10.26 -5.02 -8.79
C LYS A 182 -11.32 -6.12 -8.84
N LYS A 183 -11.06 -7.23 -9.55
CA LYS A 183 -12.01 -8.33 -9.67
C LYS A 183 -11.82 -9.39 -8.59
N THR A 184 -10.57 -9.72 -8.28
CA THR A 184 -10.24 -10.80 -7.35
C THR A 184 -9.85 -10.30 -5.96
N GLY A 185 -9.57 -8.99 -5.81
CA GLY A 185 -9.03 -8.42 -4.58
C GLY A 185 -7.58 -8.83 -4.28
N ILE A 186 -6.95 -9.63 -5.15
CA ILE A 186 -5.58 -10.12 -4.93
C ILE A 186 -4.61 -8.94 -4.95
N ILE A 187 -3.82 -8.84 -3.88
CA ILE A 187 -2.77 -7.85 -3.72
C ILE A 187 -1.48 -8.43 -4.29
N THR A 188 -0.84 -7.72 -5.20
CA THR A 188 0.45 -8.08 -5.77
C THR A 188 1.49 -7.04 -5.37
N ILE A 189 2.50 -7.46 -4.62
CA ILE A 189 3.69 -6.66 -4.27
C ILE A 189 4.76 -7.01 -5.28
N ILE A 190 5.32 -6.01 -5.95
CA ILE A 190 6.42 -6.21 -6.90
C ILE A 190 7.59 -5.36 -6.42
N ALA A 191 8.70 -6.01 -6.09
CA ALA A 191 9.96 -5.35 -5.79
C ALA A 191 10.94 -5.52 -6.95
N LYS A 192 11.77 -4.50 -7.18
CA LYS A 192 12.84 -4.48 -8.18
C LYS A 192 14.13 -4.05 -7.53
N ALA A 193 15.23 -4.74 -7.86
CA ALA A 193 16.57 -4.37 -7.41
C ALA A 193 17.61 -4.81 -8.47
N GLN A 194 18.84 -4.32 -8.33
CA GLN A 194 19.95 -4.72 -9.20
C GLN A 194 20.58 -6.06 -8.78
N ASP A 195 20.31 -6.51 -7.57
CA ASP A 195 20.70 -7.81 -7.03
C ASP A 195 19.47 -8.70 -6.80
N ALA A 196 19.60 -10.01 -7.07
CA ALA A 196 18.48 -10.95 -6.98
C ALA A 196 18.05 -11.24 -5.55
N LEU A 197 19.02 -11.31 -4.59
CA LEU A 197 18.72 -11.56 -3.18
C LEU A 197 18.11 -10.31 -2.54
N ILE A 198 18.66 -9.13 -2.82
CA ILE A 198 18.10 -7.84 -2.36
C ILE A 198 16.67 -7.68 -2.85
N CYS A 199 16.39 -8.05 -4.10
CA CYS A 199 15.05 -8.00 -4.68
C CYS A 199 14.04 -8.88 -3.89
N LYS A 200 14.44 -10.10 -3.53
CA LYS A 200 13.62 -11.03 -2.73
C LYS A 200 13.43 -10.51 -1.31
N THR A 201 14.49 -10.08 -0.65
CA THR A 201 14.46 -9.56 0.72
C THR A 201 13.59 -8.30 0.81
N LEU A 202 13.70 -7.42 -0.17
CA LEU A 202 12.86 -6.22 -0.25
C LEU A 202 11.38 -6.58 -0.40
N ALA A 203 11.03 -7.54 -1.25
CA ALA A 203 9.64 -7.98 -1.42
C ALA A 203 9.07 -8.56 -0.13
N ASP A 204 9.79 -9.44 0.56
CA ASP A 204 9.37 -10.02 1.84
C ASP A 204 9.22 -8.96 2.93
N SER A 205 10.17 -8.03 3.02
CA SER A 205 10.12 -6.96 4.01
C SER A 205 8.95 -6.01 3.78
N VAL A 206 8.68 -5.64 2.53
CA VAL A 206 7.50 -4.83 2.17
C VAL A 206 6.21 -5.56 2.55
N CYS A 207 6.14 -6.87 2.31
CA CYS A 207 4.99 -7.69 2.73
C CYS A 207 4.80 -7.65 4.25
N THR A 208 5.87 -7.85 5.02
CA THR A 208 5.85 -7.82 6.49
C THR A 208 5.46 -6.43 7.01
N HIS A 209 6.03 -5.36 6.44
CA HIS A 209 5.67 -3.98 6.78
C HIS A 209 4.21 -3.66 6.48
N LEU A 210 3.70 -4.07 5.32
CA LEU A 210 2.30 -3.90 4.96
C LEU A 210 1.39 -4.62 5.95
N GLN A 211 1.73 -5.86 6.30
CA GLN A 211 0.97 -6.64 7.28
C GLN A 211 0.96 -5.98 8.65
N ALA A 212 2.12 -5.54 9.14
CA ALA A 212 2.24 -4.85 10.41
C ALA A 212 1.46 -3.53 10.44
N PHE A 213 1.54 -2.75 9.37
CA PHE A 213 0.81 -1.49 9.22
C PHE A 213 -0.71 -1.70 9.28
N ILE A 214 -1.24 -2.62 8.48
CA ILE A 214 -2.68 -2.90 8.44
C ILE A 214 -3.17 -3.48 9.77
N THR A 215 -2.41 -4.41 10.38
CA THR A 215 -2.75 -4.97 11.68
C THR A 215 -2.77 -3.90 12.77
N SER A 216 -1.76 -3.03 12.80
CA SER A 216 -1.70 -1.90 13.75
C SER A 216 -2.87 -0.94 13.57
N TYR A 217 -3.21 -0.62 12.32
CA TYR A 217 -4.35 0.24 12.01
C TYR A 217 -5.68 -0.37 12.50
N ARG A 218 -5.94 -1.65 12.20
CA ARG A 218 -7.13 -2.38 12.64
C ARG A 218 -7.22 -2.41 14.16
N THR A 219 -6.14 -2.77 14.85
CA THR A 219 -6.09 -2.84 16.31
C THR A 219 -6.33 -1.47 16.95
N LYS A 220 -5.72 -0.41 16.42
CA LYS A 220 -5.92 0.96 16.91
C LYS A 220 -7.37 1.41 16.76
N LYS A 221 -7.99 1.13 15.61
CA LYS A 221 -9.40 1.46 15.36
C LYS A 221 -10.31 0.69 16.32
N ALA A 222 -10.12 -0.63 16.46
CA ALA A 222 -10.89 -1.46 17.37
C ALA A 222 -10.75 -1.01 18.84
N SER A 223 -9.55 -0.55 19.26
CA SER A 223 -9.33 0.01 20.60
C SER A 223 -10.11 1.32 20.84
N ILE A 224 -10.18 2.18 19.83
CA ILE A 224 -10.97 3.43 19.93
C ILE A 224 -12.45 3.10 20.07
N ASP A 225 -12.97 2.17 19.28
CA ASP A 225 -14.36 1.75 19.33
C ASP A 225 -14.70 1.07 20.66
N MET A 226 -13.80 0.23 21.20
CA MET A 226 -13.95 -0.38 22.52
C MET A 226 -14.06 0.68 23.62
N GLU A 227 -13.20 1.68 23.62
CA GLU A 227 -13.25 2.75 24.64
C GLU A 227 -14.53 3.57 24.54
N PHE A 228 -14.98 3.86 23.31
CA PHE A 228 -16.26 4.53 23.08
C PHE A 228 -17.46 3.74 23.65
N TYR A 229 -17.55 2.44 23.33
CA TYR A 229 -18.63 1.60 23.86
C TYR A 229 -18.53 1.39 25.38
N LYS A 230 -17.33 1.39 25.94
CA LYS A 230 -17.12 1.35 27.40
C LYS A 230 -17.74 2.57 28.07
N GLN A 231 -17.48 3.79 27.56
CA GLN A 231 -18.06 5.02 28.10
C GLN A 231 -19.59 5.00 28.02
N LEU A 232 -20.16 4.62 26.87
CA LEU A 232 -21.61 4.53 26.71
C LEU A 232 -22.25 3.49 27.66
N THR A 233 -21.55 2.39 27.93
CA THR A 233 -22.00 1.35 28.87
C THR A 233 -22.02 1.87 30.30
N GLU A 234 -20.99 2.61 30.71
CA GLU A 234 -20.92 3.18 32.05
C GLU A 234 -21.99 4.27 32.30
N GLU A 235 -22.23 5.14 31.31
CA GLU A 235 -23.33 6.11 31.35
C GLU A 235 -24.72 5.44 31.48
N ALA A 236 -24.95 4.40 30.67
CA ALA A 236 -26.20 3.64 30.71
C ALA A 236 -26.38 2.92 32.07
N LYS A 237 -25.29 2.37 32.63
CA LYS A 237 -25.27 1.74 33.95
C LYS A 237 -25.64 2.71 35.06
N VAL A 238 -25.01 3.89 35.07
CA VAL A 238 -25.32 4.93 36.06
C VAL A 238 -26.80 5.32 35.98
N THR A 239 -27.34 5.48 34.78
CA THR A 239 -28.74 5.83 34.54
C THR A 239 -29.69 4.73 35.01
N TYR A 240 -29.37 3.47 34.72
CA TYR A 240 -30.12 2.32 35.22
C TYR A 240 -30.08 2.21 36.75
N GLU A 241 -28.92 2.34 37.38
CA GLU A 241 -28.78 2.28 38.84
C GLU A 241 -29.58 3.38 39.53
N LYS A 242 -29.62 4.59 38.95
CA LYS A 242 -30.45 5.68 39.46
C LYS A 242 -31.93 5.33 39.40
N SER A 243 -32.43 4.83 38.29
CA SER A 243 -33.85 4.41 38.17
C SER A 243 -34.17 3.25 39.08
N ARG A 244 -33.28 2.28 39.23
CA ARG A 244 -33.43 1.15 40.15
C ARG A 244 -33.56 1.61 41.60
N ARG A 245 -32.73 2.56 42.04
CA ARG A 245 -32.81 3.14 43.40
C ARG A 245 -34.11 3.89 43.58
N LEU A 246 -34.54 4.63 42.54
CA LEU A 246 -35.81 5.38 42.63
C LEU A 246 -37.01 4.42 42.76
N TYR A 247 -37.09 3.38 41.94
CA TYR A 247 -38.10 2.35 42.05
C TYR A 247 -38.10 1.67 43.43
N ALA A 248 -36.93 1.23 43.91
CA ALA A 248 -36.79 0.55 45.17
C ALA A 248 -37.25 1.42 46.34
N SER A 249 -36.79 2.68 46.42
CA SER A 249 -37.18 3.63 47.50
C SER A 249 -38.65 3.96 47.47
N TYR A 250 -39.27 4.08 46.30
CA TYR A 250 -40.71 4.31 46.14
C TYR A 250 -41.51 3.08 46.57
N SER A 251 -41.10 1.89 46.16
CA SER A 251 -41.74 0.61 46.51
C SER A 251 -41.70 0.37 48.03
N ASP A 252 -40.54 0.60 48.68
CA ASP A 252 -40.37 0.39 50.13
C ASP A 252 -41.20 1.37 50.96
N ALA A 253 -41.27 2.64 50.52
CA ALA A 253 -42.04 3.67 51.22
C ALA A 253 -43.58 3.51 51.13
N ASN A 254 -44.06 2.78 50.13
CA ASN A 254 -45.50 2.68 49.82
C ASN A 254 -46.01 1.23 49.75
N ASN A 255 -45.38 0.29 50.43
CA ASN A 255 -45.67 -1.15 50.33
C ASN A 255 -47.07 -1.50 50.80
N ASP A 256 -47.61 -0.79 51.79
CA ASP A 256 -48.91 -1.08 52.41
C ASP A 256 -50.07 -0.24 51.80
N ILE A 257 -49.81 0.60 50.79
CA ILE A 257 -50.78 1.51 50.23
C ILE A 257 -51.57 0.83 49.06
N VAL A 258 -52.90 0.71 49.22
CA VAL A 258 -53.77 0.02 48.23
C VAL A 258 -54.34 0.96 47.16
N LEU A 259 -54.06 2.27 47.24
CA LEU A 259 -54.59 3.25 46.27
C LEU A 259 -54.01 3.05 44.87
N GLU A 260 -54.90 3.04 43.84
CA GLU A 260 -54.54 2.75 42.44
C GLU A 260 -53.52 3.76 41.88
N SER A 261 -53.53 5.04 42.31
CA SER A 261 -52.56 6.04 41.89
C SER A 261 -51.12 5.68 42.29
N TYR A 262 -50.92 5.07 43.47
CA TYR A 262 -49.63 4.60 43.92
C TYR A 262 -49.13 3.36 43.12
N ARG A 263 -50.06 2.48 42.78
CA ARG A 263 -49.78 1.30 41.94
C ARG A 263 -49.34 1.74 40.53
N THR A 264 -50.04 2.71 39.95
CA THR A 264 -49.69 3.27 38.64
C THR A 264 -48.31 3.87 38.66
N THR A 265 -47.99 4.74 39.62
CA THR A 265 -46.64 5.35 39.74
C THR A 265 -45.56 4.30 39.95
N ARG A 266 -45.80 3.26 40.76
CA ARG A 266 -44.86 2.15 40.93
C ARG A 266 -44.62 1.43 39.63
N ASN A 267 -45.66 1.12 38.86
CA ASN A 267 -45.55 0.45 37.54
C ASN A 267 -44.82 1.33 36.53
N ASP A 268 -45.03 2.65 36.53
CA ASP A 268 -44.30 3.58 35.66
C ASP A 268 -42.79 3.60 35.96
N LEU A 269 -42.44 3.62 37.28
CA LEU A 269 -41.05 3.54 37.71
C LEU A 269 -40.41 2.20 37.39
N GLU A 270 -41.15 1.09 37.49
CA GLU A 270 -40.69 -0.22 37.11
C GLU A 270 -40.43 -0.33 35.58
N ASN A 271 -41.37 0.19 34.78
CA ASN A 271 -41.21 0.27 33.32
C ASN A 271 -40.02 1.13 32.91
N ASP A 272 -39.78 2.29 33.57
CA ASP A 272 -38.62 3.16 33.36
C ASP A 272 -37.33 2.43 33.70
N MET A 273 -37.28 1.77 34.87
CA MET A 273 -36.13 0.94 35.26
C MET A 273 -35.85 -0.18 34.23
N GLN A 274 -36.90 -0.89 33.78
CA GLN A 274 -36.75 -1.97 32.82
C GLN A 274 -36.25 -1.47 31.47
N LEU A 275 -36.75 -0.32 31.00
CA LEU A 275 -36.29 0.32 29.75
C LEU A 275 -34.80 0.67 29.84
N LYS A 276 -34.36 1.25 30.98
CA LYS A 276 -32.95 1.58 31.20
C LYS A 276 -32.05 0.37 31.37
N TYR A 277 -32.58 -0.70 32.00
CA TYR A 277 -31.89 -2.00 32.03
C TYR A 277 -31.64 -2.56 30.65
N ASN A 278 -32.67 -2.56 29.79
CA ASN A 278 -32.57 -3.05 28.44
C ASN A 278 -31.53 -2.24 27.63
N ASN A 279 -31.52 -0.92 27.78
CA ASN A 279 -30.51 -0.04 27.18
C ASN A 279 -29.10 -0.38 27.68
N TYR A 280 -28.90 -0.49 29.01
CA TYR A 280 -27.64 -0.90 29.60
C TYR A 280 -27.16 -2.27 29.07
N SER A 281 -28.02 -3.27 29.05
CA SER A 281 -27.72 -4.62 28.56
C SER A 281 -27.29 -4.61 27.09
N ALA A 282 -27.99 -3.83 26.26
CA ALA A 282 -27.63 -3.67 24.84
C ALA A 282 -26.24 -3.01 24.67
N LYS A 283 -25.93 -1.95 25.47
CA LYS A 283 -24.62 -1.30 25.44
C LYS A 283 -23.50 -2.21 25.95
N LEU A 284 -23.78 -2.99 27.00
CA LEU A 284 -22.83 -3.99 27.52
C LEU A 284 -22.47 -5.04 26.46
N THR A 285 -23.45 -5.54 25.72
CA THR A 285 -23.22 -6.49 24.62
C THR A 285 -22.35 -5.87 23.52
N GLN A 286 -22.59 -4.60 23.15
CA GLN A 286 -21.77 -3.87 22.19
C GLN A 286 -20.32 -3.71 22.67
N TYR A 287 -20.13 -3.38 23.96
CA TYR A 287 -18.80 -3.27 24.56
C TYR A 287 -18.05 -4.62 24.55
N GLN A 288 -18.73 -5.71 24.92
CA GLN A 288 -18.13 -7.05 24.89
C GLN A 288 -17.75 -7.47 23.48
N ALA A 289 -18.56 -7.17 22.48
CA ALA A 289 -18.24 -7.42 21.07
C ALA A 289 -17.03 -6.60 20.62
N ALA A 290 -16.95 -5.32 20.98
CA ALA A 290 -15.81 -4.47 20.69
C ALA A 290 -14.53 -4.96 21.39
N GLN A 291 -14.62 -5.46 22.63
CA GLN A 291 -13.52 -6.05 23.36
C GLN A 291 -13.00 -7.33 22.67
N ALA A 292 -13.90 -8.18 22.21
CA ALA A 292 -13.53 -9.38 21.44
C ALA A 292 -12.77 -9.00 20.14
N LYS A 293 -13.24 -7.97 19.43
CA LYS A 293 -12.57 -7.44 18.22
C LYS A 293 -11.12 -6.99 18.47
N VAL A 294 -10.84 -6.33 19.58
CA VAL A 294 -9.47 -5.92 19.97
C VAL A 294 -8.57 -7.12 20.20
N GLN A 295 -9.12 -8.23 20.71
CA GLN A 295 -8.38 -9.46 20.98
C GLN A 295 -8.21 -10.32 19.73
N GLU A 296 -9.00 -10.10 18.71
CA GLU A 296 -8.94 -10.84 17.45
C GLU A 296 -7.64 -10.48 16.70
N ARG A 297 -6.73 -11.45 16.59
CA ARG A 297 -5.43 -11.32 15.90
C ARG A 297 -5.46 -11.92 14.51
N THR A 298 -6.54 -11.73 13.76
CA THR A 298 -6.63 -12.23 12.39
C THR A 298 -5.63 -11.51 11.50
N PRO A 299 -4.77 -12.26 10.76
CA PRO A 299 -3.90 -11.65 9.77
C PRO A 299 -4.74 -10.92 8.72
N ALA A 300 -4.26 -9.75 8.27
CA ALA A 300 -5.00 -8.94 7.30
C ALA A 300 -5.15 -9.63 5.93
N PHE A 301 -4.28 -10.59 5.64
CA PHE A 301 -4.23 -11.34 4.39
C PHE A 301 -3.43 -12.63 4.51
N THR A 302 -3.77 -13.60 3.67
CA THR A 302 -3.07 -14.87 3.53
C THR A 302 -2.14 -14.84 2.31
N MET A 303 -0.92 -15.36 2.47
CA MET A 303 0.06 -15.44 1.39
C MET A 303 -0.30 -16.56 0.41
N ILE A 304 -0.60 -16.21 -0.86
CA ILE A 304 -0.82 -17.17 -1.95
C ILE A 304 0.51 -17.56 -2.61
N LYS A 305 1.40 -16.56 -2.81
CA LYS A 305 2.71 -16.75 -3.43
C LYS A 305 3.74 -15.93 -2.67
N GLY A 306 4.78 -16.58 -2.15
CA GLY A 306 5.93 -15.92 -1.52
C GLY A 306 6.94 -15.37 -2.52
N ALA A 307 7.85 -14.52 -2.04
CA ALA A 307 8.95 -14.01 -2.83
C ALA A 307 9.94 -15.13 -3.18
N VAL A 308 10.43 -15.12 -4.42
CA VAL A 308 11.44 -16.05 -4.91
C VAL A 308 12.63 -15.27 -5.43
N VAL A 309 13.84 -15.76 -5.17
CA VAL A 309 15.06 -15.18 -5.76
C VAL A 309 15.02 -15.40 -7.28
N PRO A 310 14.95 -14.33 -8.10
CA PRO A 310 14.82 -14.47 -9.53
C PRO A 310 16.12 -14.99 -10.18
N LEU A 311 16.04 -16.04 -10.97
CA LEU A 311 17.18 -16.64 -11.68
C LEU A 311 17.61 -15.82 -12.91
N LYS A 312 16.70 -15.03 -13.48
CA LYS A 312 16.95 -14.24 -14.70
C LYS A 312 16.60 -12.78 -14.47
N PRO A 313 17.38 -11.84 -15.02
CA PRO A 313 17.05 -10.43 -14.95
C PRO A 313 15.74 -10.13 -15.68
N SER A 314 14.90 -9.30 -15.08
CA SER A 314 13.64 -8.83 -15.66
C SER A 314 13.84 -7.69 -16.65
N GLY A 315 14.93 -6.94 -16.54
CA GLY A 315 15.27 -5.81 -17.40
C GLY A 315 16.76 -5.51 -17.46
N PRO A 316 17.16 -4.66 -18.42
CA PRO A 316 16.47 -4.34 -19.68
C PRO A 316 16.44 -5.53 -20.64
N LYS A 317 15.40 -5.64 -21.47
CA LYS A 317 15.30 -6.67 -22.53
C LYS A 317 16.22 -6.31 -23.69
N ARG A 318 17.53 -6.61 -23.55
CA ARG A 318 18.62 -6.16 -24.43
C ARG A 318 18.40 -6.49 -25.91
N MET A 319 18.02 -7.74 -26.21
CA MET A 319 17.76 -8.16 -27.60
C MET A 319 16.60 -7.38 -28.24
N LEU A 320 15.51 -7.21 -27.51
CA LEU A 320 14.32 -6.51 -28.01
C LEU A 320 14.61 -5.03 -28.27
N PHE A 321 15.45 -4.41 -27.44
CA PHE A 321 15.90 -3.02 -27.64
C PHE A 321 16.74 -2.87 -28.93
N VAL A 322 17.74 -3.74 -29.12
CA VAL A 322 18.61 -3.70 -30.31
C VAL A 322 17.80 -3.92 -31.60
N VAL A 323 16.88 -4.90 -31.61
CA VAL A 323 15.99 -5.15 -32.76
C VAL A 323 15.09 -3.93 -33.00
N GLY A 324 14.52 -3.32 -31.94
CA GLY A 324 13.71 -2.10 -32.09
C GLY A 324 14.49 -0.94 -32.70
N MET A 325 15.74 -0.73 -32.28
CA MET A 325 16.62 0.30 -32.83
C MET A 325 16.99 0.04 -34.30
N LEU A 326 17.19 -1.22 -34.69
CA LEU A 326 17.44 -1.59 -36.10
C LEU A 326 16.20 -1.35 -36.97
N ILE A 327 15.01 -1.66 -36.47
CA ILE A 327 13.76 -1.37 -37.19
C ILE A 327 13.59 0.15 -37.35
N LEU A 328 13.81 0.91 -36.28
CA LEU A 328 13.75 2.37 -36.35
C LEU A 328 14.75 2.93 -37.36
N ALA A 329 15.98 2.45 -37.34
CA ALA A 329 17.03 2.85 -38.31
C ALA A 329 16.65 2.53 -39.76
N THR A 330 16.05 1.37 -40.03
CA THR A 330 15.58 1.00 -41.38
C THR A 330 14.46 1.91 -41.85
N ILE A 331 13.51 2.29 -40.97
CA ILE A 331 12.43 3.22 -41.29
C ILE A 331 13.01 4.60 -41.63
N LEU A 332 13.90 5.11 -40.76
CA LEU A 332 14.50 6.47 -40.93
C LEU A 332 15.37 6.54 -42.19
N THR A 333 16.17 5.50 -42.50
CA THR A 333 16.98 5.45 -43.71
C THR A 333 16.12 5.30 -44.98
N SER A 334 15.01 4.57 -44.90
CA SER A 334 14.04 4.48 -46.00
C SER A 334 13.37 5.84 -46.27
N LEU A 335 12.97 6.54 -45.21
CA LEU A 335 12.39 7.87 -45.34
C LEU A 335 13.38 8.90 -45.91
N TYR A 336 14.64 8.84 -45.47
CA TYR A 336 15.71 9.69 -45.98
C TYR A 336 15.93 9.46 -47.49
N VAL A 337 15.99 8.19 -47.94
CA VAL A 337 16.13 7.83 -49.38
C VAL A 337 14.91 8.25 -50.19
N TYR A 338 13.73 8.26 -49.60
CA TYR A 338 12.49 8.71 -50.26
C TYR A 338 12.46 10.26 -50.43
N ILE A 339 12.87 11.03 -49.41
CA ILE A 339 12.87 12.49 -49.45
C ILE A 339 14.01 13.05 -50.29
N ARG A 340 15.15 12.37 -50.29
CA ARG A 340 16.29 12.79 -51.14
C ARG A 340 15.99 12.46 -52.58
N LYS A 341 15.64 13.55 -53.31
CA LYS A 341 15.41 13.53 -54.77
C LYS A 341 16.65 13.10 -55.57
#